data_f94f37817ec9931a89380182b5d465d0
#
_entry.id   f94f37817ec9931a89380182b5d465d0
#
_cell.length_a   1.000
_cell.length_b   1.000
_cell.length_c   1.000
_cell.angle_alpha   90.00
_cell.angle_beta   90.00
_cell.angle_gamma   90.00
#
_symmetry.space_group_name_H-M   'P 1'
#
loop_
_entity.id
_entity.type
_entity.pdbx_description
1 polymer ?
#
loop_
_entity_poly.entity_id
_entity_poly.type
_entity_poly.pdbx_seq_one_letter_code
_entity_poly.pdbx_strand_id
1 'polypeptide(L)'
;MVKKSSALHEKDGVSQPDATNKLSAEIIKQKRTKNTSVDEFISQILKGNIVFLSKAITLIESTNTIHQEKANKILEACLPHANKSVRIGITGVPGVGKSTFIETFGKHLTSQGKKVAVLAVDPSSSMNKGAILGDKTRMEQLVTDKNAFIRPSPSGNSLGGVAQKTRESIILCEAAGFDTILIETVGVGQSETLVHSMVDFFLLLKIAGAGDELQGIKRGIIEMADAIVINKADGDNEKNAQIAKIAFKRALHLYPLKESNWQPKVLTASALKNI
;
A
#
# COMPACT_ATOMS: atom_id res chain seq x y z
N MET A 1 -11.13 -59.58 50.21
CA MET A 1 -10.95 -58.24 49.65
C MET A 1 -11.58 -58.19 48.26
N VAL A 2 -12.72 -57.53 48.13
CA VAL A 2 -13.48 -57.47 46.89
C VAL A 2 -12.94 -56.30 46.09
N LYS A 3 -12.37 -56.55 44.88
CA LYS A 3 -11.95 -55.52 43.96
C LYS A 3 -13.19 -54.80 43.37
N LYS A 4 -13.38 -53.51 43.68
CA LYS A 4 -14.37 -52.66 43.02
C LYS A 4 -13.94 -52.47 41.58
N SER A 5 -14.73 -52.95 40.61
CA SER A 5 -14.57 -52.67 39.22
C SER A 5 -14.95 -51.18 38.97
N SER A 6 -14.04 -50.41 38.38
CA SER A 6 -14.33 -49.06 37.92
C SER A 6 -15.33 -49.09 36.76
N ALA A 7 -16.32 -48.23 36.79
CA ALA A 7 -17.34 -48.09 35.73
C ALA A 7 -16.84 -47.29 34.49
N LEU A 8 -15.56 -46.87 34.47
CA LEU A 8 -14.95 -46.18 33.37
C LEU A 8 -14.23 -47.18 32.45
N HIS A 9 -14.80 -47.40 31.26
CA HIS A 9 -14.10 -48.07 30.16
C HIS A 9 -13.36 -46.99 29.35
N GLU A 10 -12.02 -46.98 29.40
CA GLU A 10 -11.20 -46.23 28.48
C GLU A 10 -11.38 -46.84 27.09
N LYS A 11 -11.90 -46.04 26.15
CA LYS A 11 -11.86 -46.37 24.71
C LYS A 11 -10.59 -45.78 24.15
N ASP A 12 -9.82 -46.59 23.42
CA ASP A 12 -8.69 -46.09 22.60
C ASP A 12 -9.18 -44.98 21.68
N GLY A 13 -8.51 -43.83 21.76
CA GLY A 13 -8.83 -42.68 20.91
C GLY A 13 -8.62 -43.03 19.43
N VAL A 14 -9.48 -42.51 18.58
CA VAL A 14 -9.31 -42.62 17.11
C VAL A 14 -7.97 -42.00 16.76
N SER A 15 -7.13 -42.73 16.00
CA SER A 15 -5.88 -42.19 15.48
C SER A 15 -6.15 -40.90 14.70
N GLN A 16 -5.54 -39.80 15.13
CA GLN A 16 -5.69 -38.53 14.39
C GLN A 16 -5.14 -38.72 13.00
N PRO A 17 -5.86 -38.26 11.93
CA PRO A 17 -5.32 -38.29 10.61
C PRO A 17 -4.09 -37.36 10.52
N ASP A 18 -3.08 -37.74 9.73
CA ASP A 18 -1.87 -36.94 9.53
C ASP A 18 -2.23 -35.47 9.28
N ALA A 19 -1.68 -34.56 10.09
CA ALA A 19 -1.99 -33.13 10.07
C ALA A 19 -1.63 -32.46 8.73
N THR A 20 -0.93 -33.17 7.83
CA THR A 20 -0.58 -32.71 6.49
C THR A 20 -0.83 -33.81 5.46
N ASN A 21 -1.62 -33.48 4.44
CA ASN A 21 -1.79 -34.36 3.30
C ASN A 21 -0.48 -34.38 2.49
N LYS A 22 0.28 -35.49 2.60
CA LYS A 22 1.58 -35.68 1.94
C LYS A 22 1.52 -35.46 0.43
N LEU A 23 0.44 -35.92 -0.23
CA LEU A 23 0.20 -35.69 -1.67
C LEU A 23 0.05 -34.20 -2.01
N SER A 24 -0.70 -33.46 -1.19
CA SER A 24 -0.83 -32.01 -1.38
C SER A 24 0.49 -31.28 -1.17
N ALA A 25 1.29 -31.70 -0.18
CA ALA A 25 2.61 -31.14 0.09
C ALA A 25 3.59 -31.43 -1.07
N GLU A 26 3.56 -32.62 -1.66
CA GLU A 26 4.38 -32.97 -2.83
C GLU A 26 3.95 -32.18 -4.09
N ILE A 27 2.65 -32.04 -4.36
CA ILE A 27 2.13 -31.25 -5.47
C ILE A 27 2.53 -29.77 -5.32
N ILE A 28 2.47 -29.22 -4.10
CA ILE A 28 2.91 -27.86 -3.78
C ILE A 28 4.43 -27.74 -3.99
N LYS A 29 5.20 -28.73 -3.58
CA LYS A 29 6.66 -28.76 -3.76
C LYS A 29 7.04 -28.84 -5.23
N GLN A 30 6.39 -29.68 -6.04
CA GLN A 30 6.59 -29.76 -7.49
C GLN A 30 6.18 -28.48 -8.23
N LYS A 31 5.08 -27.82 -7.82
CA LYS A 31 4.68 -26.52 -8.37
C LYS A 31 5.64 -25.39 -8.00
N ARG A 32 6.27 -25.46 -6.81
CA ARG A 32 7.28 -24.48 -6.37
C ARG A 32 8.61 -24.62 -7.10
N THR A 33 8.96 -25.79 -7.61
CA THR A 33 10.23 -26.06 -8.30
C THR A 33 10.22 -25.71 -9.79
N LYS A 34 9.10 -25.26 -10.36
CA LYS A 34 9.11 -24.69 -11.72
C LYS A 34 9.89 -23.38 -11.70
N ASN A 35 11.17 -23.48 -12.08
CA ASN A 35 12.07 -22.35 -12.19
C ASN A 35 11.65 -21.49 -13.38
N THR A 36 10.71 -20.57 -13.16
CA THR A 36 10.20 -19.64 -14.18
C THR A 36 11.37 -18.83 -14.74
N SER A 37 11.55 -18.77 -16.05
CA SER A 37 12.62 -18.01 -16.71
C SER A 37 12.43 -16.50 -16.53
N VAL A 38 13.49 -15.71 -16.71
CA VAL A 38 13.42 -14.24 -16.71
C VAL A 38 12.53 -13.74 -17.83
N ASP A 39 12.66 -14.32 -19.02
CA ASP A 39 11.86 -13.94 -20.21
C ASP A 39 10.37 -14.19 -20.02
N GLU A 40 10.01 -15.28 -19.32
CA GLU A 40 8.62 -15.55 -18.98
C GLU A 40 8.08 -14.48 -18.00
N PHE A 41 8.86 -14.07 -16.98
CA PHE A 41 8.50 -12.98 -16.09
C PHE A 41 8.24 -11.68 -16.87
N ILE A 42 9.16 -11.29 -17.73
CA ILE A 42 9.06 -10.06 -18.54
C ILE A 42 7.81 -10.10 -19.42
N SER A 43 7.65 -11.19 -20.20
CA SER A 43 6.49 -11.35 -21.09
C SER A 43 5.15 -11.27 -20.35
N GLN A 44 5.06 -11.89 -19.18
CA GLN A 44 3.82 -11.91 -18.39
C GLN A 44 3.55 -10.56 -17.70
N ILE A 45 4.59 -9.86 -17.22
CA ILE A 45 4.44 -8.51 -16.65
C ILE A 45 3.94 -7.55 -17.72
N LEU A 46 4.53 -7.54 -18.90
CA LEU A 46 4.12 -6.67 -20.02
C LEU A 46 2.70 -6.95 -20.51
N LYS A 47 2.19 -8.17 -20.28
CA LYS A 47 0.78 -8.54 -20.52
C LYS A 47 -0.16 -8.13 -19.37
N GLY A 48 0.36 -7.52 -18.30
CA GLY A 48 -0.43 -7.11 -17.13
C GLY A 48 -0.81 -8.27 -16.20
N ASN A 49 -0.05 -9.37 -16.18
CA ASN A 49 -0.33 -10.50 -15.31
C ASN A 49 0.05 -10.18 -13.85
N ILE A 50 -0.97 -9.96 -13.01
CA ILE A 50 -0.85 -9.57 -11.59
C ILE A 50 -0.06 -10.60 -10.77
N VAL A 51 -0.17 -11.90 -11.10
CA VAL A 51 0.55 -12.96 -10.37
C VAL A 51 2.05 -12.84 -10.60
N PHE A 52 2.47 -12.61 -11.84
CA PHE A 52 3.87 -12.41 -12.18
C PHE A 52 4.42 -11.09 -11.64
N LEU A 53 3.62 -10.02 -11.70
CA LEU A 53 3.95 -8.74 -11.07
C LEU A 53 4.21 -8.92 -9.57
N SER A 54 3.29 -9.57 -8.85
CA SER A 54 3.44 -9.83 -7.41
C SER A 54 4.69 -10.67 -7.08
N LYS A 55 4.99 -11.69 -7.89
CA LYS A 55 6.20 -12.51 -7.73
C LYS A 55 7.46 -11.70 -8.01
N ALA A 56 7.48 -10.86 -9.04
CA ALA A 56 8.62 -10.00 -9.37
C ALA A 56 8.91 -9.00 -8.25
N ILE A 57 7.89 -8.36 -7.69
CA ILE A 57 8.03 -7.49 -6.52
C ILE A 57 8.61 -8.28 -5.32
N THR A 58 8.18 -9.54 -5.11
CA THR A 58 8.76 -10.39 -4.06
C THR A 58 10.24 -10.70 -4.30
N LEU A 59 10.69 -10.83 -5.56
CA LEU A 59 12.12 -10.98 -5.87
C LEU A 59 12.92 -9.71 -5.54
N ILE A 60 12.39 -8.53 -5.85
CA ILE A 60 12.95 -7.22 -5.49
C ILE A 60 13.11 -7.09 -3.97
N GLU A 61 12.11 -7.53 -3.21
CA GLU A 61 12.11 -7.45 -1.75
C GLU A 61 13.06 -8.45 -1.08
N SER A 62 13.47 -9.49 -1.79
CA SER A 62 14.34 -10.55 -1.26
C SER A 62 15.76 -10.05 -1.00
N THR A 63 16.37 -10.57 0.07
CA THR A 63 17.79 -10.36 0.39
C THR A 63 18.71 -11.43 -0.21
N ASN A 64 18.17 -12.45 -0.89
CA ASN A 64 18.92 -13.51 -1.53
C ASN A 64 19.57 -12.99 -2.83
N THR A 65 20.86 -13.18 -3.00
CA THR A 65 21.64 -12.72 -4.16
C THR A 65 21.11 -13.24 -5.50
N ILE A 66 20.73 -14.51 -5.57
CA ILE A 66 20.15 -15.12 -6.79
C ILE A 66 18.82 -14.44 -7.16
N HIS A 67 18.00 -14.11 -6.16
CA HIS A 67 16.75 -13.40 -6.39
C HIS A 67 17.00 -11.97 -6.86
N GLN A 68 18.01 -11.29 -6.29
CA GLN A 68 18.37 -9.93 -6.70
C GLN A 68 18.90 -9.87 -8.13
N GLU A 69 19.79 -10.80 -8.53
CA GLU A 69 20.27 -10.89 -9.91
C GLU A 69 19.10 -11.09 -10.90
N LYS A 70 18.15 -11.96 -10.54
CA LYS A 70 16.95 -12.18 -11.35
C LYS A 70 16.07 -10.95 -11.40
N ALA A 71 15.86 -10.28 -10.26
CA ALA A 71 15.09 -9.06 -10.17
C ALA A 71 15.68 -7.94 -11.01
N ASN A 72 17.00 -7.75 -10.98
CA ASN A 72 17.70 -6.72 -11.76
C ASN A 72 17.49 -6.91 -13.27
N LYS A 73 17.61 -8.15 -13.78
CA LYS A 73 17.34 -8.44 -15.19
C LYS A 73 15.90 -8.15 -15.60
N ILE A 74 14.93 -8.46 -14.71
CA ILE A 74 13.52 -8.15 -14.95
C ILE A 74 13.31 -6.64 -14.95
N LEU A 75 13.91 -5.90 -14.01
CA LEU A 75 13.80 -4.43 -13.92
C LEU A 75 14.41 -3.76 -15.15
N GLU A 76 15.60 -4.14 -15.58
CA GLU A 76 16.25 -3.60 -16.78
C GLU A 76 15.34 -3.72 -18.01
N ALA A 77 14.71 -4.87 -18.20
CA ALA A 77 13.79 -5.09 -19.30
C ALA A 77 12.47 -4.31 -19.17
N CYS A 78 12.03 -3.99 -17.95
CA CYS A 78 10.82 -3.21 -17.69
C CYS A 78 11.04 -1.69 -17.76
N LEU A 79 12.27 -1.18 -17.58
CA LEU A 79 12.60 0.24 -17.60
C LEU A 79 12.08 1.00 -18.84
N PRO A 80 12.18 0.49 -20.08
CA PRO A 80 11.67 1.19 -21.27
C PRO A 80 10.14 1.38 -21.26
N HIS A 81 9.42 0.65 -20.41
CA HIS A 81 7.98 0.70 -20.26
C HIS A 81 7.51 1.57 -19.08
N ALA A 82 8.44 2.11 -18.29
CA ALA A 82 8.18 2.97 -17.14
C ALA A 82 7.82 4.43 -17.53
N ASN A 83 7.56 5.28 -16.52
CA ASN A 83 7.23 6.71 -16.66
C ASN A 83 5.98 7.02 -17.49
N LYS A 84 4.96 6.17 -17.36
CA LYS A 84 3.67 6.33 -18.05
C LYS A 84 2.48 6.47 -17.11
N SER A 85 2.72 6.50 -15.80
CA SER A 85 1.68 6.62 -14.78
C SER A 85 1.68 7.99 -14.12
N VAL A 86 0.56 8.35 -13.52
CA VAL A 86 0.48 9.42 -12.51
C VAL A 86 0.71 8.80 -11.13
N ARG A 87 1.70 9.29 -10.39
CA ARG A 87 2.09 8.80 -9.07
C ARG A 87 1.59 9.77 -8.01
N ILE A 88 0.76 9.31 -7.09
CA ILE A 88 0.14 10.13 -6.05
C ILE A 88 0.58 9.60 -4.69
N GLY A 89 1.36 10.38 -3.94
CA GLY A 89 1.69 10.11 -2.56
C GLY A 89 0.56 10.54 -1.64
N ILE A 90 0.14 9.69 -0.72
CA ILE A 90 -0.94 9.96 0.23
C ILE A 90 -0.41 9.80 1.64
N THR A 91 -0.43 10.88 2.39
CA THR A 91 0.03 10.93 3.78
C THR A 91 -1.04 11.51 4.71
N GLY A 92 -0.81 11.40 6.00
CA GLY A 92 -1.69 11.92 7.04
C GLY A 92 -1.55 11.11 8.32
N VAL A 93 -1.99 11.67 9.44
CA VAL A 93 -1.88 11.02 10.76
C VAL A 93 -2.63 9.68 10.81
N PRO A 94 -2.24 8.76 11.71
CA PRO A 94 -3.02 7.56 11.96
C PRO A 94 -4.48 7.90 12.29
N GLY A 95 -5.44 7.12 11.77
CA GLY A 95 -6.87 7.36 12.01
C GLY A 95 -7.53 8.44 11.13
N VAL A 96 -6.78 9.16 10.27
CA VAL A 96 -7.34 10.17 9.34
C VAL A 96 -8.26 9.55 8.26
N GLY A 97 -8.17 8.23 8.04
CA GLY A 97 -8.96 7.51 7.05
C GLY A 97 -8.24 7.36 5.71
N LYS A 98 -6.90 7.25 5.70
CA LYS A 98 -6.12 7.05 4.46
C LYS A 98 -6.60 5.87 3.64
N SER A 99 -6.69 4.68 4.24
CA SER A 99 -7.08 3.46 3.52
C SER A 99 -8.51 3.54 2.97
N THR A 100 -9.46 4.14 3.72
CA THR A 100 -10.83 4.39 3.23
C THR A 100 -10.84 5.37 2.07
N PHE A 101 -10.03 6.44 2.16
CA PHE A 101 -9.89 7.41 1.07
C PHE A 101 -9.29 6.75 -0.19
N ILE A 102 -8.24 5.94 -0.03
CA ILE A 102 -7.59 5.22 -1.13
C ILE A 102 -8.58 4.25 -1.78
N GLU A 103 -9.39 3.55 -0.99
CA GLU A 103 -10.41 2.64 -1.51
C GLU A 103 -11.44 3.39 -2.35
N THR A 104 -12.05 4.43 -1.79
CA THR A 104 -13.08 5.22 -2.49
C THR A 104 -12.52 5.89 -3.73
N PHE A 105 -11.37 6.53 -3.62
CA PHE A 105 -10.71 7.20 -4.75
C PHE A 105 -10.23 6.19 -5.81
N GLY A 106 -9.64 5.07 -5.38
CA GLY A 106 -9.25 3.99 -6.28
C GLY A 106 -10.44 3.40 -7.05
N LYS A 107 -11.56 3.15 -6.36
CA LYS A 107 -12.80 2.69 -7.00
C LYS A 107 -13.36 3.71 -7.99
N HIS A 108 -13.30 5.00 -7.66
CA HIS A 108 -13.68 6.05 -8.59
C HIS A 108 -12.82 6.01 -9.87
N LEU A 109 -11.51 5.87 -9.73
CA LEU A 109 -10.59 5.77 -10.87
C LEU A 109 -10.82 4.51 -11.69
N THR A 110 -10.98 3.34 -11.05
CA THR A 110 -11.23 2.08 -11.78
C THR A 110 -12.58 2.09 -12.49
N SER A 111 -13.60 2.76 -11.96
CA SER A 111 -14.90 2.95 -12.63
C SER A 111 -14.79 3.79 -13.92
N GLN A 112 -13.76 4.63 -14.02
CA GLN A 112 -13.42 5.40 -15.23
C GLN A 112 -12.50 4.63 -16.19
N GLY A 113 -12.27 3.34 -15.94
CA GLY A 113 -11.42 2.49 -16.77
C GLY A 113 -9.92 2.60 -16.50
N LYS A 114 -9.51 3.34 -15.45
CA LYS A 114 -8.11 3.44 -15.04
C LYS A 114 -7.63 2.16 -14.36
N LYS A 115 -6.36 1.82 -14.57
CA LYS A 115 -5.68 0.75 -13.83
C LYS A 115 -4.89 1.34 -12.67
N VAL A 116 -5.26 0.97 -11.45
CA VAL A 116 -4.74 1.56 -10.21
C VAL A 116 -3.88 0.57 -9.45
N ALA A 117 -2.63 0.94 -9.16
CA ALA A 117 -1.80 0.22 -8.21
C ALA A 117 -1.74 0.99 -6.87
N VAL A 118 -1.85 0.29 -5.75
CA VAL A 118 -1.67 0.84 -4.40
C VAL A 118 -0.45 0.20 -3.77
N LEU A 119 0.54 1.02 -3.40
CA LEU A 119 1.77 0.61 -2.74
C LEU A 119 1.80 1.25 -1.35
N ALA A 120 1.84 0.43 -0.28
CA ALA A 120 2.02 0.94 1.07
C ALA A 120 3.53 1.09 1.37
N VAL A 121 3.92 2.13 2.10
CA VAL A 121 5.30 2.38 2.54
C VAL A 121 5.32 2.48 4.06
N ASP A 122 5.69 1.38 4.71
CA ASP A 122 5.82 1.29 6.17
C ASP A 122 7.23 0.82 6.57
N PRO A 123 8.10 1.73 7.03
CA PRO A 123 9.43 1.36 7.49
C PRO A 123 9.41 0.53 8.79
N SER A 124 8.29 0.50 9.52
CA SER A 124 8.15 -0.26 10.76
C SER A 124 7.62 -1.69 10.56
N SER A 125 7.25 -2.08 9.36
CA SER A 125 6.62 -3.37 9.03
C SER A 125 7.50 -4.60 9.31
N SER A 126 8.81 -4.42 9.52
CA SER A 126 9.74 -5.50 9.88
C SER A 126 9.43 -6.16 11.23
N MET A 127 8.77 -5.45 12.15
CA MET A 127 8.43 -5.95 13.49
C MET A 127 7.07 -6.66 13.56
N ASN A 128 6.15 -6.40 12.63
CA ASN A 128 4.79 -6.92 12.67
C ASN A 128 4.41 -7.65 11.37
N LYS A 129 4.74 -8.96 11.30
CA LYS A 129 4.31 -9.83 10.18
C LYS A 129 2.79 -9.86 9.95
N GLY A 130 1.98 -9.28 10.83
CA GLY A 130 0.52 -9.15 10.75
C GLY A 130 0.00 -7.93 10.00
N ALA A 131 0.82 -6.91 9.71
CA ALA A 131 0.40 -5.69 9.00
C ALA A 131 -0.07 -5.97 7.56
N ILE A 132 0.48 -7.01 6.94
CA ILE A 132 0.15 -7.44 5.57
C ILE A 132 -1.34 -7.79 5.38
N LEU A 133 -1.98 -8.34 6.40
CA LEU A 133 -3.42 -8.68 6.35
C LEU A 133 -4.29 -7.44 6.64
N GLY A 134 -3.85 -6.55 7.54
CA GLY A 134 -4.62 -5.39 7.96
C GLY A 134 -4.92 -4.38 6.84
N ASP A 135 -3.97 -4.17 5.91
CA ASP A 135 -4.16 -3.21 4.81
C ASP A 135 -5.11 -3.75 3.72
N LYS A 136 -5.03 -5.05 3.41
CA LYS A 136 -5.94 -5.68 2.44
C LYS A 136 -7.37 -5.79 2.96
N THR A 137 -7.57 -6.03 4.26
CA THR A 137 -8.90 -6.11 4.87
C THR A 137 -9.60 -4.77 4.99
N ARG A 138 -8.87 -3.65 4.85
CA ARG A 138 -9.42 -2.29 4.87
C ARG A 138 -9.84 -1.76 3.51
N MET A 139 -9.49 -2.47 2.42
CA MET A 139 -9.78 -2.08 1.03
C MET A 139 -10.49 -3.23 0.29
N GLU A 140 -11.59 -3.73 0.86
CA GLU A 140 -12.27 -4.96 0.42
C GLU A 140 -12.80 -4.89 -1.03
N GLN A 141 -13.34 -3.74 -1.41
CA GLN A 141 -13.89 -3.54 -2.74
C GLN A 141 -12.79 -3.35 -3.79
N LEU A 142 -11.71 -2.64 -3.44
CA LEU A 142 -10.61 -2.40 -4.36
C LEU A 142 -9.76 -3.66 -4.57
N VAL A 143 -9.58 -4.50 -3.55
CA VAL A 143 -8.85 -5.78 -3.65
C VAL A 143 -9.48 -6.73 -4.67
N THR A 144 -10.80 -6.70 -4.82
CA THR A 144 -11.53 -7.56 -5.76
C THR A 144 -11.68 -6.98 -7.16
N ASP A 145 -11.24 -5.73 -7.36
CA ASP A 145 -11.34 -5.05 -8.65
C ASP A 145 -10.28 -5.54 -9.64
N LYS A 146 -10.70 -5.91 -10.85
CA LYS A 146 -9.81 -6.42 -11.91
C LYS A 146 -8.81 -5.37 -12.40
N ASN A 147 -9.13 -4.09 -12.24
CA ASN A 147 -8.29 -2.96 -12.62
C ASN A 147 -7.44 -2.43 -11.45
N ALA A 148 -7.44 -3.12 -10.31
CA ALA A 148 -6.66 -2.71 -9.15
C ALA A 148 -5.62 -3.76 -8.74
N PHE A 149 -4.50 -3.28 -8.20
CA PHE A 149 -3.45 -4.08 -7.59
C PHE A 149 -3.03 -3.45 -6.28
N ILE A 150 -3.04 -4.22 -5.19
CA ILE A 150 -2.63 -3.72 -3.86
C ILE A 150 -1.43 -4.51 -3.38
N ARG A 151 -0.33 -3.81 -3.09
CA ARG A 151 0.89 -4.36 -2.52
C ARG A 151 1.15 -3.73 -1.15
N PRO A 152 1.14 -4.53 -0.07
CA PRO A 152 1.60 -4.09 1.24
C PRO A 152 3.07 -3.67 1.22
N SER A 153 3.49 -2.88 2.21
CA SER A 153 4.86 -2.41 2.32
C SER A 153 5.88 -3.56 2.32
N PRO A 154 7.00 -3.38 1.60
CA PRO A 154 8.12 -4.30 1.71
C PRO A 154 8.70 -4.29 3.13
N SER A 155 9.09 -5.47 3.63
CA SER A 155 9.89 -5.55 4.84
C SER A 155 11.28 -4.98 4.56
N GLY A 156 11.73 -4.04 5.36
CA GLY A 156 13.08 -3.47 5.20
C GLY A 156 13.64 -2.95 6.52
N ASN A 157 14.94 -3.18 6.75
CA ASN A 157 15.62 -2.77 7.98
C ASN A 157 16.04 -1.28 7.95
N SER A 158 15.85 -0.59 6.82
CA SER A 158 16.22 0.82 6.66
C SER A 158 15.23 1.56 5.77
N LEU A 159 15.04 2.84 6.07
CA LEU A 159 14.20 3.74 5.28
C LEU A 159 14.64 3.81 3.80
N GLY A 160 15.96 3.91 3.56
CA GLY A 160 16.52 3.94 2.21
C GLY A 160 16.24 2.67 1.41
N GLY A 161 16.34 1.50 2.05
CA GLY A 161 16.04 0.22 1.41
C GLY A 161 14.56 0.08 1.04
N VAL A 162 13.65 0.56 1.89
CA VAL A 162 12.21 0.58 1.58
C VAL A 162 11.93 1.52 0.40
N ALA A 163 12.55 2.71 0.37
CA ALA A 163 12.38 3.67 -0.72
C ALA A 163 12.86 3.12 -2.08
N GLN A 164 14.03 2.46 -2.09
CA GLN A 164 14.54 1.83 -3.30
C GLN A 164 13.58 0.77 -3.83
N LYS A 165 13.16 -0.17 -2.97
CA LYS A 165 12.22 -1.25 -3.34
C LYS A 165 10.88 -0.71 -3.81
N THR A 166 10.42 0.41 -3.25
CA THR A 166 9.20 1.07 -3.69
C THR A 166 9.35 1.65 -5.10
N ARG A 167 10.46 2.33 -5.41
CA ARG A 167 10.74 2.85 -6.76
C ARG A 167 10.82 1.73 -7.79
N GLU A 168 11.49 0.64 -7.47
CA GLU A 168 11.58 -0.56 -8.31
C GLU A 168 10.19 -1.19 -8.53
N SER A 169 9.34 -1.22 -7.50
CA SER A 169 7.95 -1.70 -7.61
C SER A 169 7.09 -0.79 -8.49
N ILE A 170 7.29 0.53 -8.44
CA ILE A 170 6.63 1.49 -9.35
C ILE A 170 6.94 1.15 -10.80
N ILE A 171 8.22 0.94 -11.15
CA ILE A 171 8.66 0.56 -12.50
C ILE A 171 7.94 -0.69 -12.98
N LEU A 172 7.85 -1.73 -12.14
CA LEU A 172 7.16 -2.97 -12.50
C LEU A 172 5.64 -2.77 -12.68
N CYS A 173 5.00 -1.94 -11.85
CA CYS A 173 3.58 -1.62 -11.98
C CYS A 173 3.31 -0.88 -13.29
N GLU A 174 4.15 0.10 -13.65
CA GLU A 174 4.05 0.84 -14.91
C GLU A 174 4.24 -0.08 -16.12
N ALA A 175 5.24 -0.97 -16.09
CA ALA A 175 5.45 -1.97 -17.13
C ALA A 175 4.28 -2.95 -17.26
N ALA A 176 3.57 -3.25 -16.16
CA ALA A 176 2.35 -4.05 -16.17
C ALA A 176 1.10 -3.28 -16.67
N GLY A 177 1.26 -2.00 -17.03
CA GLY A 177 0.21 -1.16 -17.61
C GLY A 177 -0.69 -0.48 -16.59
N PHE A 178 -0.25 -0.31 -15.34
CA PHE A 178 -0.94 0.56 -14.39
C PHE A 178 -0.66 2.02 -14.73
N ASP A 179 -1.71 2.79 -14.88
CA ASP A 179 -1.65 4.21 -15.27
C ASP A 179 -1.75 5.17 -14.09
N THR A 180 -2.15 4.68 -12.94
CA THR A 180 -2.24 5.44 -11.69
C THR A 180 -1.65 4.63 -10.54
N ILE A 181 -0.70 5.22 -9.82
CA ILE A 181 -0.04 4.58 -8.68
C ILE A 181 -0.26 5.42 -7.43
N LEU A 182 -0.99 4.87 -6.46
CA LEU A 182 -1.22 5.48 -5.15
C LEU A 182 -0.20 4.93 -4.16
N ILE A 183 0.55 5.82 -3.50
CA ILE A 183 1.61 5.44 -2.57
C ILE A 183 1.23 5.94 -1.18
N GLU A 184 0.83 5.02 -0.29
CA GLU A 184 0.39 5.31 1.07
C GLU A 184 1.57 5.30 2.04
N THR A 185 1.73 6.37 2.85
CA THR A 185 2.64 6.39 4.00
C THR A 185 1.91 6.04 5.29
N VAL A 186 2.62 5.50 6.28
CA VAL A 186 2.03 5.16 7.60
C VAL A 186 1.72 6.39 8.45
N GLY A 187 2.24 7.55 8.08
CA GLY A 187 1.99 8.83 8.77
C GLY A 187 2.81 9.02 10.05
N VAL A 188 3.85 8.19 10.28
CA VAL A 188 4.79 8.30 11.38
C VAL A 188 6.21 8.10 10.88
N GLY A 189 7.06 9.11 11.00
CA GLY A 189 8.48 9.01 10.65
C GLY A 189 8.89 9.88 9.47
N GLN A 190 10.00 9.52 8.82
CA GLN A 190 10.57 10.27 7.68
C GLN A 190 10.16 9.70 6.31
N SER A 191 9.18 8.80 6.27
CA SER A 191 8.69 8.18 5.03
C SER A 191 8.02 9.18 4.09
N GLU A 192 7.51 10.30 4.62
CA GLU A 192 6.83 11.34 3.86
C GLU A 192 7.76 12.01 2.85
N THR A 193 8.98 12.38 3.26
CA THR A 193 9.97 13.01 2.37
C THR A 193 10.44 12.06 1.27
N LEU A 194 10.60 10.79 1.62
CA LEU A 194 10.97 9.76 0.65
C LEU A 194 9.87 9.54 -0.39
N VAL A 195 8.62 9.45 0.05
CA VAL A 195 7.48 9.30 -0.86
C VAL A 195 7.33 10.54 -1.73
N HIS A 196 7.44 11.74 -1.18
CA HIS A 196 7.42 12.98 -1.94
C HIS A 196 8.44 12.98 -3.10
N SER A 197 9.65 12.43 -2.89
CA SER A 197 10.71 12.39 -3.91
C SER A 197 10.45 11.39 -5.06
N MET A 198 9.39 10.59 -5.01
CA MET A 198 9.09 9.56 -6.02
C MET A 198 7.69 9.68 -6.62
N VAL A 199 6.96 10.78 -6.34
CA VAL A 199 5.60 11.01 -6.81
C VAL A 199 5.49 12.30 -7.59
N ASP A 200 4.47 12.39 -8.43
CA ASP A 200 4.14 13.57 -9.23
C ASP A 200 3.21 14.52 -8.48
N PHE A 201 2.46 14.00 -7.49
CA PHE A 201 1.52 14.74 -6.68
C PHE A 201 1.50 14.21 -5.24
N PHE A 202 1.60 15.11 -4.25
CA PHE A 202 1.65 14.74 -2.85
C PHE A 202 0.43 15.26 -2.09
N LEU A 203 -0.42 14.35 -1.63
CA LEU A 203 -1.69 14.62 -0.97
C LEU A 203 -1.57 14.43 0.55
N LEU A 204 -1.90 15.48 1.31
CA LEU A 204 -1.97 15.44 2.76
C LEU A 204 -3.44 15.32 3.21
N LEU A 205 -3.77 14.22 3.88
CA LEU A 205 -5.07 14.06 4.54
C LEU A 205 -5.06 14.58 5.97
N LYS A 206 -6.09 15.33 6.35
CA LYS A 206 -6.31 15.92 7.67
C LYS A 206 -7.72 15.62 8.17
N ILE A 207 -7.93 15.71 9.49
CA ILE A 207 -9.24 15.67 10.14
C ILE A 207 -9.40 16.99 10.89
N ALA A 208 -10.59 17.57 10.88
CA ALA A 208 -10.95 18.69 11.73
C ALA A 208 -11.14 18.23 13.18
N GLY A 209 -10.77 19.07 14.15
CA GLY A 209 -11.00 18.82 15.57
C GLY A 209 -10.03 17.86 16.26
N ALA A 210 -8.92 17.50 15.62
CA ALA A 210 -7.91 16.60 16.21
C ALA A 210 -6.88 17.30 17.14
N GLY A 211 -7.23 18.40 17.73
CA GLY A 211 -6.35 19.24 18.54
C GLY A 211 -5.78 20.41 17.73
N ASP A 212 -4.68 21.04 18.21
CA ASP A 212 -4.07 22.17 17.52
C ASP A 212 -3.68 21.76 16.08
N GLU A 213 -4.58 22.08 15.13
CA GLU A 213 -4.59 21.56 13.77
C GLU A 213 -3.31 21.89 12.99
N LEU A 214 -2.61 22.94 13.42
CA LEU A 214 -1.37 23.41 12.80
C LEU A 214 -0.11 22.94 13.55
N GLN A 215 -0.18 22.65 14.85
CA GLN A 215 1.00 22.32 15.67
C GLN A 215 1.38 20.84 15.63
N GLY A 216 0.44 19.91 15.43
CA GLY A 216 0.69 18.46 15.43
C GLY A 216 1.41 17.93 14.19
N ILE A 217 1.67 18.76 13.17
CA ILE A 217 2.35 18.36 11.94
C ILE A 217 3.70 19.06 11.85
N LYS A 218 4.73 18.28 11.50
CA LYS A 218 6.00 18.85 11.07
C LYS A 218 5.72 19.84 9.92
N ARG A 219 6.04 21.11 10.10
CA ARG A 219 5.82 22.18 9.08
C ARG A 219 6.21 21.76 7.67
N GLY A 220 7.30 21.00 7.53
CA GLY A 220 7.79 20.51 6.24
C GLY A 220 6.81 19.62 5.47
N ILE A 221 5.86 18.92 6.12
CA ILE A 221 4.88 18.09 5.41
C ILE A 221 3.81 18.98 4.74
N ILE A 222 3.40 20.06 5.39
CA ILE A 222 2.45 21.03 4.81
C ILE A 222 3.08 21.73 3.60
N GLU A 223 4.36 22.08 3.71
CA GLU A 223 5.12 22.72 2.63
C GLU A 223 5.26 21.82 1.40
N MET A 224 5.50 20.51 1.62
CA MET A 224 5.60 19.54 0.53
C MET A 224 4.26 19.24 -0.15
N ALA A 225 3.11 19.43 0.53
CA ALA A 225 1.81 19.04 0.01
C ALA A 225 1.41 19.84 -1.25
N ASP A 226 0.92 19.12 -2.26
CA ASP A 226 0.33 19.73 -3.46
C ASP A 226 -1.17 19.96 -3.29
N ALA A 227 -1.79 19.19 -2.39
CA ALA A 227 -3.13 19.47 -1.88
C ALA A 227 -3.29 18.97 -0.45
N ILE A 228 -4.18 19.62 0.28
CA ILE A 228 -4.62 19.20 1.61
C ILE A 228 -6.10 18.87 1.51
N VAL A 229 -6.49 17.68 1.97
CA VAL A 229 -7.88 17.26 2.04
C VAL A 229 -8.28 17.08 3.49
N ILE A 230 -9.25 17.87 3.94
CA ILE A 230 -9.89 17.69 5.24
C ILE A 230 -10.92 16.58 5.09
N ASN A 231 -10.54 15.39 5.54
CA ASN A 231 -11.37 14.19 5.45
C ASN A 231 -12.40 14.12 6.59
N LYS A 232 -13.36 13.21 6.47
CA LYS A 232 -14.49 13.04 7.39
C LYS A 232 -15.33 14.33 7.54
N ALA A 233 -15.46 15.06 6.42
CA ALA A 233 -16.23 16.29 6.35
C ALA A 233 -17.72 15.99 6.12
N ASP A 234 -18.34 15.23 7.04
CA ASP A 234 -19.73 14.82 6.98
C ASP A 234 -20.40 14.90 8.36
N GLY A 235 -21.72 14.89 8.37
CA GLY A 235 -22.55 14.96 9.59
C GLY A 235 -22.18 16.18 10.44
N ASP A 236 -22.05 15.95 11.73
CA ASP A 236 -21.75 17.02 12.70
C ASP A 236 -20.36 17.66 12.53
N ASN A 237 -19.46 16.99 11.77
CA ASN A 237 -18.10 17.47 11.55
C ASN A 237 -17.97 18.42 10.34
N GLU A 238 -19.02 18.60 9.55
CA GLU A 238 -18.95 19.41 8.33
C GLU A 238 -18.54 20.86 8.61
N LYS A 239 -19.13 21.50 9.64
CA LYS A 239 -18.79 22.86 10.04
C LYS A 239 -17.32 22.99 10.45
N ASN A 240 -16.83 22.06 11.27
CA ASN A 240 -15.43 22.04 11.71
C ASN A 240 -14.48 21.82 10.52
N ALA A 241 -14.85 20.97 9.58
CA ALA A 241 -14.07 20.74 8.37
C ALA A 241 -13.95 22.02 7.51
N GLN A 242 -15.00 22.83 7.40
CA GLN A 242 -14.93 24.10 6.69
C GLN A 242 -14.05 25.13 7.42
N ILE A 243 -14.11 25.18 8.76
CA ILE A 243 -13.23 26.04 9.56
C ILE A 243 -11.77 25.64 9.35
N ALA A 244 -11.46 24.34 9.45
CA ALA A 244 -10.13 23.80 9.20
C ALA A 244 -9.64 24.10 7.78
N LYS A 245 -10.48 23.95 6.76
CA LYS A 245 -10.17 24.31 5.37
C LYS A 245 -9.72 25.76 5.24
N ILE A 246 -10.43 26.69 5.88
CA ILE A 246 -10.09 28.12 5.85
C ILE A 246 -8.76 28.35 6.55
N ALA A 247 -8.52 27.72 7.72
CA ALA A 247 -7.27 27.84 8.46
C ALA A 247 -6.07 27.35 7.65
N PHE A 248 -6.15 26.16 7.05
CA PHE A 248 -5.10 25.61 6.19
C PHE A 248 -4.88 26.44 4.93
N LYS A 249 -5.95 26.97 4.32
CA LYS A 249 -5.83 27.85 3.16
C LYS A 249 -5.06 29.13 3.52
N ARG A 250 -5.30 29.72 4.68
CA ARG A 250 -4.55 30.89 5.18
C ARG A 250 -3.09 30.54 5.48
N ALA A 251 -2.84 29.37 6.12
CA ALA A 251 -1.50 28.91 6.39
C ALA A 251 -0.68 28.71 5.12
N LEU A 252 -1.26 28.15 4.07
CA LEU A 252 -0.57 27.94 2.78
C LEU A 252 -0.13 29.25 2.11
N HIS A 253 -0.85 30.35 2.33
CA HIS A 253 -0.43 31.67 1.81
C HIS A 253 0.85 32.22 2.46
N LEU A 254 1.28 31.67 3.59
CA LEU A 254 2.53 32.06 4.26
C LEU A 254 3.76 31.34 3.68
N TYR A 255 3.58 30.33 2.85
CA TYR A 255 4.68 29.61 2.20
C TYR A 255 5.01 30.21 0.84
N PRO A 256 6.28 30.14 0.42
CA PRO A 256 6.68 30.59 -0.91
C PRO A 256 5.98 29.76 -1.99
N LEU A 257 5.85 30.32 -3.17
CA LEU A 257 5.36 29.58 -4.34
C LEU A 257 6.30 28.42 -4.65
N LYS A 258 5.74 27.28 -5.05
CA LYS A 258 6.53 26.13 -5.52
C LYS A 258 7.23 26.51 -6.84
N GLU A 259 8.38 25.89 -7.10
CA GLU A 259 9.12 26.07 -8.37
C GLU A 259 8.26 25.77 -9.60
N SER A 260 7.30 24.87 -9.49
CA SER A 260 6.32 24.54 -10.53
C SER A 260 5.24 25.60 -10.75
N ASN A 261 5.22 26.68 -9.99
CA ASN A 261 4.13 27.67 -9.90
C ASN A 261 2.76 27.07 -9.49
N TRP A 262 2.74 25.83 -9.02
CA TRP A 262 1.54 25.21 -8.50
C TRP A 262 1.15 25.82 -7.16
N GLN A 263 -0.12 26.21 -7.04
CA GLN A 263 -0.69 26.68 -5.78
C GLN A 263 -1.42 25.50 -5.09
N PRO A 264 -0.95 25.05 -3.91
CA PRO A 264 -1.59 23.97 -3.19
C PRO A 264 -3.05 24.27 -2.88
N LYS A 265 -3.93 23.29 -3.11
CA LYS A 265 -5.38 23.43 -2.88
C LYS A 265 -5.78 22.83 -1.54
N VAL A 266 -6.79 23.42 -0.89
CA VAL A 266 -7.40 22.84 0.31
C VAL A 266 -8.85 22.48 0.01
N LEU A 267 -9.17 21.19 0.15
CA LEU A 267 -10.48 20.61 -0.16
C LEU A 267 -11.06 19.96 1.10
N THR A 268 -12.34 19.73 1.10
CA THR A 268 -13.03 18.88 2.08
C THR A 268 -13.52 17.62 1.38
N ALA A 269 -13.52 16.48 2.07
CA ALA A 269 -14.04 15.23 1.53
C ALA A 269 -14.62 14.34 2.64
N SER A 270 -15.54 13.48 2.27
CA SER A 270 -15.96 12.34 3.07
C SER A 270 -15.74 11.07 2.26
N ALA A 271 -14.65 10.38 2.53
CA ALA A 271 -14.35 9.11 1.88
C ALA A 271 -15.43 8.05 2.17
N LEU A 272 -16.07 8.10 3.34
CA LEU A 272 -17.14 7.17 3.71
C LEU A 272 -18.42 7.39 2.91
N LYS A 273 -18.77 8.67 2.64
CA LYS A 273 -19.99 9.04 1.91
C LYS A 273 -19.76 9.30 0.41
N ASN A 274 -18.53 9.13 -0.06
CA ASN A 274 -18.12 9.37 -1.44
C ASN A 274 -18.44 10.82 -1.90
N ILE A 275 -18.08 11.81 -1.06
CA ILE A 275 -18.25 13.26 -1.28
C ILE A 275 -16.90 13.92 -1.37
#